data_0e4e2ccf7215004c25b076d2e565b991
#
_entry.id   0e4e2ccf7215004c25b076d2e565b991
#
_cell.length_a   1.000
_cell.length_b   1.000
_cell.length_c   1.000
_cell.angle_alpha   90.00
_cell.angle_beta   90.00
_cell.angle_gamma   90.00
#
_symmetry.space_group_name_H-M   'P 1'
#
loop_
_entity.id
_entity.type
_entity.pdbx_description
1 polymer ?
#
loop_
_entity_poly.entity_id
_entity_poly.type
_entity_poly.pdbx_seq_one_letter_code
_entity_poly.pdbx_strand_id
1 'polypeptide(L)'
;MQAKFLTRTWGAVHPTVTVLFLSALYVGVVPSRATGGTLRIASATSYLESAVCDLLGGEARVLRLAEPGTCPGHFDIRPSQAAELRRCDVLIRFDFQSSLDAVLEGGSDQPKILAITVHGGLCCTDSYLNVCRQVAEGLVAEHWLSPSEAKTRLAEIEVRLTSLAQSATNQIAQVGLRGRPVLASSHQKDFCEWLGLKVVGTFRASDTIGVREIDDAVKGGESAGTRLIIGNVPEGRRAADALGERLSAKVIMFDNFPTLRNGKVAFDDMVRENVKALVKAARP
;
A
#
# COMPACT_ATOMS: atom_id res chain seq x y z
N MET A 1 57.86 83.01 32.96
CA MET A 1 56.85 82.89 33.97
C MET A 1 55.81 81.91 33.49
N GLN A 2 55.93 80.62 33.88
CA GLN A 2 55.05 79.58 33.36
C GLN A 2 54.59 78.79 34.55
N ALA A 3 53.28 78.72 34.74
CA ALA A 3 52.64 77.92 35.76
C ALA A 3 52.38 76.52 35.20
N LYS A 4 52.86 75.52 35.89
CA LYS A 4 52.59 74.09 35.58
C LYS A 4 51.30 73.70 36.25
N PHE A 5 50.33 73.27 35.42
CA PHE A 5 49.09 72.58 35.90
C PHE A 5 49.35 71.09 35.85
N LEU A 6 49.21 70.47 37.00
CA LEU A 6 49.16 69.00 37.15
C LEU A 6 47.72 68.51 36.97
N THR A 7 47.47 67.75 35.92
CA THR A 7 46.21 67.07 35.73
C THR A 7 46.30 65.65 36.30
N ARG A 8 45.45 65.35 37.25
CA ARG A 8 45.27 64.04 37.88
C ARG A 8 44.29 63.24 37.03
N THR A 9 44.71 62.14 36.42
CA THR A 9 43.85 61.22 35.70
C THR A 9 43.26 60.22 36.68
N TRP A 10 41.94 60.18 36.77
CA TRP A 10 41.19 59.14 37.47
C TRP A 10 40.94 58.01 36.51
N GLY A 11 41.44 56.81 36.81
CA GLY A 11 41.15 55.58 36.11
C GLY A 11 39.74 55.10 36.49
N ALA A 12 38.87 55.02 35.52
CA ALA A 12 37.56 54.37 35.65
C ALA A 12 37.72 52.87 35.51
N VAL A 13 37.43 52.14 36.57
CA VAL A 13 37.32 50.69 36.59
C VAL A 13 35.91 50.32 36.12
N HIS A 14 35.76 49.78 34.92
CA HIS A 14 34.48 49.20 34.46
C HIS A 14 34.35 47.75 34.95
N PRO A 15 33.27 47.39 35.63
CA PRO A 15 33.01 45.97 35.91
C PRO A 15 32.46 45.33 34.64
N THR A 16 33.19 44.36 34.11
CA THR A 16 32.74 43.51 33.01
C THR A 16 31.71 42.52 33.56
N VAL A 17 30.45 42.77 33.28
CA VAL A 17 29.36 41.80 33.58
C VAL A 17 29.38 40.71 32.53
N THR A 18 29.90 39.55 32.85
CA THR A 18 29.84 38.35 32.04
C THR A 18 28.46 37.72 32.16
N VAL A 19 27.58 37.95 31.18
CA VAL A 19 26.28 37.29 31.08
C VAL A 19 26.49 35.91 30.52
N LEU A 20 26.48 34.88 31.38
CA LEU A 20 26.42 33.48 30.98
C LEU A 20 25.02 33.16 30.46
N PHE A 21 24.87 33.06 29.13
CA PHE A 21 23.68 32.46 28.54
C PHE A 21 23.70 30.93 28.75
N LEU A 22 22.96 30.50 29.78
CA LEU A 22 22.58 29.11 29.92
C LEU A 22 21.49 28.82 28.87
N SER A 23 21.88 28.29 27.68
CA SER A 23 20.94 27.69 26.75
C SER A 23 20.46 26.34 27.34
N ALA A 24 19.33 26.38 28.04
CA ALA A 24 18.63 25.17 28.43
C ALA A 24 18.13 24.48 27.14
N LEU A 25 18.80 23.39 26.72
CA LEU A 25 18.27 22.44 25.77
C LEU A 25 16.99 21.83 26.38
N TYR A 26 15.85 22.38 26.02
CA TYR A 26 14.57 21.77 26.31
C TYR A 26 14.44 20.53 25.37
N VAL A 27 14.98 19.41 25.83
CA VAL A 27 14.65 18.11 25.23
C VAL A 27 13.20 17.87 25.62
N GLY A 28 12.29 18.24 24.72
CA GLY A 28 10.88 17.93 24.85
C GLY A 28 10.75 16.40 24.88
N VAL A 29 10.61 15.83 26.05
CA VAL A 29 10.12 14.47 26.23
C VAL A 29 8.68 14.51 25.75
N VAL A 30 8.47 14.19 24.47
CA VAL A 30 7.13 13.90 23.95
C VAL A 30 6.64 12.68 24.73
N PRO A 31 5.54 12.80 25.51
CA PRO A 31 5.04 11.65 26.23
C PRO A 31 4.63 10.60 25.18
N SER A 32 5.43 9.54 25.05
CA SER A 32 4.98 8.33 24.40
C SER A 32 3.68 7.92 25.11
N ARG A 33 2.59 7.84 24.36
CA ARG A 33 1.31 7.37 24.88
C ARG A 33 1.49 5.89 25.20
N ALA A 34 2.04 5.61 26.37
CA ALA A 34 2.07 4.28 26.97
C ALA A 34 0.62 3.93 27.37
N THR A 35 -0.23 3.71 26.36
CA THR A 35 -1.45 2.97 26.54
C THR A 35 -1.02 1.52 26.71
N GLY A 36 -1.13 0.97 27.92
CA GLY A 36 -0.74 -0.40 28.24
C GLY A 36 -1.58 -1.48 27.55
N GLY A 37 -2.13 -1.21 26.38
CA GLY A 37 -2.91 -2.11 25.55
C GLY A 37 -2.28 -2.25 24.16
N THR A 38 -2.40 -3.44 23.57
CA THR A 38 -2.02 -3.70 22.17
C THR A 38 -2.86 -2.84 21.25
N LEU A 39 -2.22 -2.11 20.32
CA LEU A 39 -2.88 -1.28 19.30
C LEU A 39 -3.84 -2.15 18.47
N ARG A 40 -5.10 -1.73 18.36
CA ARG A 40 -6.16 -2.42 17.61
C ARG A 40 -6.42 -1.69 16.31
N ILE A 41 -6.12 -2.31 15.20
CA ILE A 41 -6.25 -1.75 13.86
C ILE A 41 -7.36 -2.48 13.11
N ALA A 42 -8.32 -1.77 12.57
CA ALA A 42 -9.20 -2.30 11.55
C ALA A 42 -8.60 -2.04 10.18
N SER A 43 -8.47 -3.08 9.37
CA SER A 43 -8.00 -2.99 7.99
C SER A 43 -9.13 -3.35 7.04
N ALA A 44 -9.44 -2.47 6.08
CA ALA A 44 -10.52 -2.69 5.13
C ALA A 44 -10.26 -3.90 4.23
N THR A 45 -8.99 -4.21 3.94
CA THR A 45 -8.60 -5.32 3.06
C THR A 45 -7.35 -6.05 3.56
N SER A 46 -7.13 -7.27 3.07
CA SER A 46 -5.88 -8.02 3.33
C SER A 46 -4.62 -7.33 2.77
N TYR A 47 -4.78 -6.47 1.78
CA TYR A 47 -3.69 -5.67 1.21
C TYR A 47 -3.17 -4.63 2.22
N LEU A 48 -4.08 -3.87 2.83
CA LEU A 48 -3.75 -2.90 3.87
C LEU A 48 -3.27 -3.59 5.15
N GLU A 49 -3.84 -4.75 5.49
CA GLU A 49 -3.33 -5.59 6.59
C GLU A 49 -1.88 -6.02 6.36
N SER A 50 -1.50 -6.39 5.13
CA SER A 50 -0.09 -6.68 4.81
C SER A 50 0.81 -5.49 5.10
N ALA A 51 0.40 -4.27 4.74
CA ALA A 51 1.18 -3.06 5.00
C ALA A 51 1.33 -2.79 6.51
N VAL A 52 0.26 -3.00 7.29
CA VAL A 52 0.30 -2.92 8.76
C VAL A 52 1.26 -3.96 9.34
N CYS A 53 1.18 -5.21 8.88
CA CYS A 53 2.05 -6.28 9.35
C CYS A 53 3.53 -6.02 9.01
N ASP A 54 3.80 -5.46 7.84
CA ASP A 54 5.17 -5.09 7.43
C ASP A 54 5.75 -3.96 8.30
N LEU A 55 4.92 -3.01 8.73
CA LEU A 55 5.36 -1.87 9.54
C LEU A 55 5.44 -2.18 11.03
N LEU A 56 4.46 -2.91 11.57
CA LEU A 56 4.33 -3.15 13.02
C LEU A 56 4.68 -4.59 13.43
N GLY A 57 4.85 -5.52 12.47
CA GLY A 57 5.08 -6.93 12.79
C GLY A 57 3.90 -7.53 13.56
N GLY A 58 4.19 -8.15 14.70
CA GLY A 58 3.17 -8.75 15.58
C GLY A 58 2.69 -7.84 16.72
N GLU A 59 3.03 -6.56 16.70
CA GLU A 59 2.76 -5.63 17.80
C GLU A 59 1.32 -5.07 17.79
N ALA A 60 0.60 -5.23 16.68
CA ALA A 60 -0.77 -4.80 16.54
C ALA A 60 -1.75 -5.97 16.40
N ARG A 61 -2.96 -5.80 16.95
CA ARG A 61 -4.08 -6.68 16.67
C ARG A 61 -4.87 -6.14 15.48
N VAL A 62 -4.91 -6.90 14.38
CA VAL A 62 -5.60 -6.47 13.16
C VAL A 62 -6.95 -7.17 13.01
N LEU A 63 -8.02 -6.36 12.89
CA LEU A 63 -9.34 -6.78 12.46
C LEU A 63 -9.44 -6.59 10.94
N ARG A 64 -9.50 -7.66 10.17
CA ARG A 64 -9.76 -7.59 8.74
C ARG A 64 -11.26 -7.49 8.48
N LEU A 65 -11.70 -6.51 7.71
CA LEU A 65 -13.12 -6.31 7.38
C LEU A 65 -13.55 -7.14 6.17
N ALA A 66 -12.80 -7.07 5.06
CA ALA A 66 -13.07 -7.86 3.87
C ALA A 66 -12.24 -9.15 3.84
N GLU A 67 -12.88 -10.27 3.51
CA GLU A 67 -12.16 -11.53 3.27
C GLU A 67 -11.23 -11.40 2.04
N PRO A 68 -10.07 -12.08 2.03
CA PRO A 68 -9.19 -12.11 0.87
C PRO A 68 -9.90 -12.58 -0.40
N GLY A 69 -9.61 -11.92 -1.53
CA GLY A 69 -10.27 -12.24 -2.80
C GLY A 69 -11.66 -11.59 -2.99
N THR A 70 -12.16 -10.87 -1.99
CA THR A 70 -13.40 -10.10 -2.10
C THR A 70 -13.13 -8.74 -2.73
N CYS A 71 -14.02 -8.30 -3.63
CA CYS A 71 -13.95 -6.95 -4.19
C CYS A 71 -14.13 -5.91 -3.08
N PRO A 72 -13.20 -4.97 -2.89
CA PRO A 72 -13.24 -4.01 -1.79
C PRO A 72 -14.37 -2.98 -1.90
N GLY A 73 -15.03 -2.88 -3.06
CA GLY A 73 -16.19 -2.02 -3.26
C GLY A 73 -17.54 -2.69 -2.99
N HIS A 74 -17.55 -4.02 -2.76
CA HIS A 74 -18.79 -4.82 -2.71
C HIS A 74 -18.75 -5.84 -1.57
N PHE A 75 -18.41 -5.41 -0.35
CA PHE A 75 -18.56 -6.27 0.82
C PHE A 75 -19.39 -5.58 1.89
N ASP A 76 -20.21 -6.35 2.57
CA ASP A 76 -21.03 -5.89 3.68
C ASP A 76 -20.33 -6.16 5.01
N ILE A 77 -20.32 -5.17 5.88
CA ILE A 77 -19.82 -5.33 7.25
C ILE A 77 -20.88 -6.01 8.09
N ARG A 78 -20.56 -7.17 8.67
CA ARG A 78 -21.45 -7.87 9.59
C ARG A 78 -21.64 -7.05 10.88
N PRO A 79 -22.80 -7.15 11.55
CA PRO A 79 -23.04 -6.41 12.80
C PRO A 79 -21.96 -6.65 13.87
N SER A 80 -21.42 -7.87 13.96
CA SER A 80 -20.33 -8.22 14.89
C SER A 80 -19.02 -7.50 14.53
N GLN A 81 -18.69 -7.40 13.23
CA GLN A 81 -17.53 -6.66 12.74
C GLN A 81 -17.70 -5.15 12.99
N ALA A 82 -18.91 -4.61 12.80
CA ALA A 82 -19.20 -3.22 13.09
C ALA A 82 -19.00 -2.89 14.58
N ALA A 83 -19.44 -3.78 15.47
CA ALA A 83 -19.24 -3.63 16.90
C ALA A 83 -17.75 -3.72 17.30
N GLU A 84 -16.98 -4.57 16.63
CA GLU A 84 -15.53 -4.70 16.87
C GLU A 84 -14.74 -3.53 16.26
N LEU A 85 -15.13 -3.05 15.07
CA LEU A 85 -14.57 -1.89 14.40
C LEU A 85 -14.63 -0.64 15.30
N ARG A 86 -15.77 -0.38 15.95
CA ARG A 86 -15.93 0.75 16.89
C ARG A 86 -15.00 0.68 18.11
N ARG A 87 -14.42 -0.48 18.40
CA ARG A 87 -13.46 -0.68 19.49
C ARG A 87 -12.00 -0.59 19.03
N CYS A 88 -11.76 -0.44 17.72
CA CYS A 88 -10.43 -0.24 17.20
C CYS A 88 -9.93 1.18 17.45
N ASP A 89 -8.62 1.35 17.51
CA ASP A 89 -7.98 2.66 17.67
C ASP A 89 -7.89 3.38 16.32
N VAL A 90 -7.76 2.60 15.21
CA VAL A 90 -7.68 3.12 13.85
C VAL A 90 -8.39 2.23 12.85
N LEU A 91 -9.02 2.85 11.85
CA LEU A 91 -9.51 2.23 10.62
C LEU A 91 -8.59 2.65 9.46
N ILE A 92 -7.95 1.68 8.81
CA ILE A 92 -7.18 1.90 7.60
C ILE A 92 -8.00 1.39 6.41
N ARG A 93 -8.33 2.29 5.49
CA ARG A 93 -9.12 1.99 4.29
C ARG A 93 -8.56 2.70 3.08
N PHE A 94 -8.93 2.26 1.89
CA PHE A 94 -8.67 3.04 0.69
C PHE A 94 -9.58 4.28 0.64
N ASP A 95 -9.15 5.32 -0.05
CA ASP A 95 -9.90 6.58 -0.22
C ASP A 95 -11.28 6.36 -0.86
N PHE A 96 -11.37 5.48 -1.86
CA PHE A 96 -12.62 5.11 -2.53
C PHE A 96 -13.59 4.28 -1.66
N GLN A 97 -13.19 3.85 -0.45
CA GLN A 97 -14.01 3.08 0.48
C GLN A 97 -14.68 3.98 1.55
N SER A 98 -14.93 5.25 1.26
CA SER A 98 -15.52 6.20 2.23
C SER A 98 -16.90 5.77 2.76
N SER A 99 -17.62 4.91 2.04
CA SER A 99 -18.87 4.31 2.52
C SER A 99 -18.74 3.52 3.82
N LEU A 100 -17.52 3.04 4.15
CA LEU A 100 -17.24 2.36 5.41
C LEU A 100 -17.37 3.29 6.63
N ASP A 101 -17.20 4.59 6.44
CA ASP A 101 -17.27 5.59 7.52
C ASP A 101 -18.67 5.68 8.11
N ALA A 102 -19.72 5.42 7.31
CA ALA A 102 -21.09 5.39 7.77
C ALA A 102 -21.35 4.36 8.90
N VAL A 103 -20.56 3.29 8.95
CA VAL A 103 -20.68 2.28 10.02
C VAL A 103 -20.25 2.84 11.38
N LEU A 104 -19.47 3.93 11.38
CA LEU A 104 -18.96 4.58 12.58
C LEU A 104 -19.87 5.69 13.10
N GLU A 105 -20.87 6.13 12.30
CA GLU A 105 -21.78 7.21 12.69
C GLU A 105 -22.55 6.87 13.98
N GLY A 106 -22.72 7.88 14.85
CA GLY A 106 -23.51 7.78 16.09
C GLY A 106 -22.76 7.22 17.33
N GLY A 107 -21.45 6.92 17.22
CA GLY A 107 -20.62 6.53 18.37
C GLY A 107 -19.89 7.72 18.99
N SER A 108 -19.67 7.71 20.33
CA SER A 108 -18.88 8.72 21.04
C SER A 108 -17.36 8.52 20.84
N ASP A 109 -16.94 7.26 20.74
CA ASP A 109 -15.54 6.89 20.55
C ASP A 109 -15.42 6.26 19.16
N GLN A 110 -14.82 7.00 18.22
CA GLN A 110 -14.60 6.53 16.85
C GLN A 110 -13.13 6.28 16.60
N PRO A 111 -12.76 5.20 15.88
CA PRO A 111 -11.41 4.98 15.45
C PRO A 111 -10.93 6.14 14.57
N LYS A 112 -9.64 6.47 14.65
CA LYS A 112 -9.02 7.36 13.68
C LYS A 112 -9.10 6.74 12.29
N ILE A 113 -9.48 7.52 11.27
CA ILE A 113 -9.55 7.04 9.89
C ILE A 113 -8.28 7.44 9.15
N LEU A 114 -7.57 6.45 8.61
CA LEU A 114 -6.47 6.64 7.66
C LEU A 114 -6.97 6.23 6.27
N ALA A 115 -7.25 7.23 5.43
CA ALA A 115 -7.64 7.03 4.04
C ALA A 115 -6.39 6.97 3.16
N ILE A 116 -6.17 5.84 2.51
CA ILE A 116 -4.97 5.54 1.71
C ILE A 116 -5.31 5.62 0.23
N THR A 117 -4.54 6.40 -0.51
CA THR A 117 -4.68 6.52 -1.96
C THR A 117 -3.73 5.56 -2.68
N VAL A 118 -4.23 4.82 -3.66
CA VAL A 118 -3.41 3.95 -4.50
C VAL A 118 -3.21 4.58 -5.86
N HIS A 119 -1.96 4.67 -6.27
CA HIS A 119 -1.56 5.07 -7.61
C HIS A 119 -0.97 3.89 -8.35
N GLY A 120 -1.50 3.58 -9.55
CA GLY A 120 -1.05 2.43 -10.34
C GLY A 120 -1.67 1.09 -9.88
N GLY A 121 -1.10 -0.01 -10.38
CA GLY A 121 -1.63 -1.35 -10.11
C GLY A 121 -1.35 -1.85 -8.70
N LEU A 122 -2.34 -2.46 -8.07
CA LEU A 122 -2.22 -3.02 -6.71
C LEU A 122 -1.12 -4.11 -6.58
N CYS A 123 -0.79 -4.80 -7.67
CA CYS A 123 0.26 -5.82 -7.64
C CYS A 123 1.68 -5.27 -7.90
N CYS A 124 1.83 -3.97 -8.22
CA CYS A 124 3.12 -3.34 -8.44
C CYS A 124 3.82 -3.02 -7.12
N THR A 125 5.10 -3.33 -7.02
CA THR A 125 5.89 -3.11 -5.79
C THR A 125 5.97 -1.65 -5.39
N ASP A 126 6.06 -0.72 -6.37
CA ASP A 126 6.13 0.72 -6.09
C ASP A 126 4.81 1.26 -5.53
N SER A 127 3.67 0.77 -6.04
CA SER A 127 2.34 1.10 -5.50
C SER A 127 2.20 0.63 -4.05
N TYR A 128 2.66 -0.59 -3.75
CA TYR A 128 2.63 -1.12 -2.39
C TYR A 128 3.56 -0.37 -1.44
N LEU A 129 4.78 -0.02 -1.87
CA LEU A 129 5.70 0.80 -1.08
C LEU A 129 5.10 2.17 -0.75
N ASN A 130 4.41 2.79 -1.72
CA ASN A 130 3.70 4.05 -1.50
C ASN A 130 2.59 3.91 -0.46
N VAL A 131 1.83 2.81 -0.49
CA VAL A 131 0.82 2.49 0.53
C VAL A 131 1.48 2.33 1.91
N CYS A 132 2.58 1.60 2.01
CA CYS A 132 3.32 1.45 3.27
C CYS A 132 3.80 2.82 3.81
N ARG A 133 4.25 3.74 2.93
CA ARG A 133 4.65 5.09 3.33
C ARG A 133 3.47 5.88 3.91
N GLN A 134 2.32 5.90 3.26
CA GLN A 134 1.12 6.58 3.74
C GLN A 134 0.63 6.01 5.08
N VAL A 135 0.63 4.67 5.23
CA VAL A 135 0.27 4.02 6.49
C VAL A 135 1.27 4.41 7.59
N ALA A 136 2.57 4.38 7.32
CA ALA A 136 3.60 4.77 8.27
C ALA A 136 3.46 6.24 8.69
N GLU A 137 3.21 7.16 7.75
CA GLU A 137 2.97 8.58 8.03
C GLU A 137 1.77 8.77 8.96
N GLY A 138 0.66 8.07 8.69
CA GLY A 138 -0.53 8.12 9.54
C GLY A 138 -0.28 7.57 10.94
N LEU A 139 0.44 6.45 11.06
CA LEU A 139 0.79 5.85 12.36
C LEU A 139 1.76 6.74 13.15
N VAL A 140 2.70 7.42 12.48
CA VAL A 140 3.62 8.37 13.12
C VAL A 140 2.88 9.63 13.61
N ALA A 141 1.95 10.16 12.80
CA ALA A 141 1.16 11.34 13.17
C ALA A 141 0.32 11.11 14.43
N GLU A 142 -0.16 9.89 14.62
CA GLU A 142 -0.93 9.49 15.81
C GLU A 142 -0.05 8.92 16.95
N HIS A 143 1.27 8.99 16.83
CA HIS A 143 2.25 8.50 17.82
C HIS A 143 2.18 6.98 18.12
N TRP A 144 1.67 6.18 17.18
CA TRP A 144 1.64 4.71 17.28
C TRP A 144 2.91 4.04 16.72
N LEU A 145 3.69 4.79 15.96
CA LEU A 145 5.00 4.38 15.44
C LEU A 145 5.97 5.55 15.58
N SER A 146 7.19 5.31 16.01
CA SER A 146 8.19 6.38 16.06
C SER A 146 8.72 6.70 14.65
N PRO A 147 9.12 7.97 14.37
CA PRO A 147 9.72 8.32 13.07
C PRO A 147 10.96 7.50 12.71
N SER A 148 11.76 7.11 13.71
CA SER A 148 12.96 6.30 13.50
C SER A 148 12.63 4.86 13.12
N GLU A 149 11.66 4.24 13.78
CA GLU A 149 11.15 2.90 13.46
C GLU A 149 10.50 2.89 12.07
N ALA A 150 9.63 3.87 11.78
CA ALA A 150 9.01 4.01 10.45
C ALA A 150 10.07 4.06 9.34
N LYS A 151 11.11 4.88 9.51
CA LYS A 151 12.22 4.99 8.56
C LYS A 151 12.94 3.65 8.37
N THR A 152 13.25 2.94 9.46
CA THR A 152 13.93 1.65 9.40
C THR A 152 13.09 0.60 8.70
N ARG A 153 11.80 0.48 9.08
CA ARG A 153 10.87 -0.48 8.46
C ARG A 153 10.65 -0.20 6.98
N LEU A 154 10.46 1.06 6.60
CA LEU A 154 10.30 1.44 5.19
C LEU A 154 11.55 1.11 4.36
N ALA A 155 12.75 1.30 4.89
CA ALA A 155 13.98 0.93 4.20
C ALA A 155 14.10 -0.61 4.01
N GLU A 156 13.75 -1.40 5.01
CA GLU A 156 13.70 -2.87 4.92
C GLU A 156 12.67 -3.33 3.87
N ILE A 157 11.47 -2.73 3.87
CA ILE A 157 10.42 -3.01 2.89
C ILE A 157 10.89 -2.67 1.47
N GLU A 158 11.53 -1.52 1.26
CA GLU A 158 12.02 -1.08 -0.05
C GLU A 158 13.08 -2.04 -0.62
N VAL A 159 14.03 -2.48 0.18
CA VAL A 159 15.04 -3.48 -0.21
C VAL A 159 14.38 -4.80 -0.62
N ARG A 160 13.44 -5.28 0.19
CA ARG A 160 12.70 -6.51 -0.07
C ARG A 160 11.87 -6.44 -1.36
N LEU A 161 11.15 -5.34 -1.57
CA LEU A 161 10.33 -5.12 -2.76
C LEU A 161 11.16 -4.96 -4.03
N THR A 162 12.33 -4.32 -3.95
CA THR A 162 13.29 -4.23 -5.06
C THR A 162 13.74 -5.63 -5.48
N SER A 163 14.09 -6.49 -4.54
CA SER A 163 14.47 -7.88 -4.80
C SER A 163 13.32 -8.68 -5.42
N LEU A 164 12.09 -8.49 -4.91
CA LEU A 164 10.89 -9.13 -5.44
C LEU A 164 10.63 -8.70 -6.89
N ALA A 165 10.72 -7.41 -7.20
CA ALA A 165 10.54 -6.85 -8.54
C ALA A 165 11.56 -7.45 -9.53
N GLN A 166 12.82 -7.48 -9.15
CA GLN A 166 13.88 -8.06 -9.97
C GLN A 166 13.62 -9.54 -10.24
N SER A 167 13.27 -10.30 -9.21
CA SER A 167 12.96 -11.73 -9.34
C SER A 167 11.76 -11.97 -10.26
N ALA A 168 10.69 -11.20 -10.11
CA ALA A 168 9.47 -11.31 -10.91
C ALA A 168 9.76 -11.04 -12.40
N THR A 169 10.37 -9.91 -12.71
CA THR A 169 10.67 -9.52 -14.10
C THR A 169 11.68 -10.45 -14.76
N ASN A 170 12.68 -10.94 -14.03
CA ASN A 170 13.63 -11.93 -14.55
C ASN A 170 12.96 -13.26 -14.90
N GLN A 171 12.05 -13.77 -14.05
CA GLN A 171 11.31 -15.00 -14.34
C GLN A 171 10.48 -14.87 -15.63
N ILE A 172 9.82 -13.74 -15.83
CA ILE A 172 9.04 -13.47 -17.05
C ILE A 172 9.94 -13.41 -18.29
N ALA A 173 11.10 -12.78 -18.19
CA ALA A 173 12.07 -12.72 -19.27
C ALA A 173 12.63 -14.11 -19.63
N GLN A 174 12.96 -14.93 -18.62
CA GLN A 174 13.51 -16.30 -18.80
C GLN A 174 12.56 -17.24 -19.54
N VAL A 175 11.24 -17.07 -19.40
CA VAL A 175 10.24 -17.89 -20.12
C VAL A 175 9.78 -17.25 -21.44
N GLY A 176 10.45 -16.18 -21.91
CA GLY A 176 10.21 -15.54 -23.19
C GLY A 176 8.86 -14.81 -23.28
N LEU A 177 8.32 -14.35 -22.15
CA LEU A 177 7.03 -13.62 -22.11
C LEU A 177 7.19 -12.10 -22.25
N ARG A 178 8.39 -11.56 -22.14
CA ARG A 178 8.62 -10.12 -22.32
C ARG A 178 8.16 -9.65 -23.69
N GLY A 179 7.33 -8.62 -23.73
CA GLY A 179 6.74 -8.08 -24.96
C GLY A 179 5.62 -8.94 -25.57
N ARG A 180 5.24 -10.06 -24.97
CA ARG A 180 4.13 -10.90 -25.45
C ARG A 180 2.81 -10.14 -25.35
N PRO A 181 1.98 -10.16 -26.41
CA PRO A 181 0.66 -9.54 -26.39
C PRO A 181 -0.28 -10.31 -25.46
N VAL A 182 -0.98 -9.58 -24.61
CA VAL A 182 -2.01 -10.09 -23.70
C VAL A 182 -3.24 -9.20 -23.71
N LEU A 183 -4.42 -9.78 -23.45
CA LEU A 183 -5.59 -9.05 -22.97
C LEU A 183 -5.58 -9.14 -21.45
N ALA A 184 -5.88 -8.04 -20.78
CA ALA A 184 -5.89 -8.01 -19.33
C ALA A 184 -7.17 -7.39 -18.77
N SER A 185 -7.64 -7.88 -17.62
CA SER A 185 -8.58 -7.10 -16.82
C SER A 185 -8.01 -5.71 -16.61
N SER A 186 -8.86 -4.67 -16.61
CA SER A 186 -8.41 -3.29 -16.36
C SER A 186 -7.66 -3.14 -15.02
N HIS A 187 -8.01 -3.94 -14.02
CA HIS A 187 -7.32 -3.97 -12.73
C HIS A 187 -5.95 -4.66 -12.75
N GLN A 188 -5.63 -5.40 -13.81
CA GLN A 188 -4.36 -6.10 -13.97
C GLN A 188 -3.46 -5.48 -15.04
N LYS A 189 -3.95 -4.44 -15.75
CA LYS A 189 -3.21 -3.80 -16.84
C LYS A 189 -1.81 -3.34 -16.37
N ASP A 190 -1.76 -2.51 -15.35
CA ASP A 190 -0.50 -1.91 -14.87
C ASP A 190 0.49 -2.97 -14.40
N PHE A 191 0.00 -4.04 -13.76
CA PHE A 191 0.85 -5.15 -13.34
C PHE A 191 1.39 -5.96 -14.52
N CYS A 192 0.58 -6.21 -15.55
CA CYS A 192 1.03 -6.86 -16.78
C CYS A 192 2.12 -6.03 -17.47
N GLU A 193 1.94 -4.72 -17.60
CA GLU A 193 2.92 -3.81 -18.19
C GLU A 193 4.19 -3.75 -17.33
N TRP A 194 4.05 -3.71 -16.01
CA TRP A 194 5.17 -3.76 -15.06
C TRP A 194 5.98 -5.06 -15.18
N LEU A 195 5.34 -6.20 -15.42
CA LEU A 195 6.01 -7.47 -15.73
C LEU A 195 6.69 -7.49 -17.11
N GLY A 196 6.48 -6.46 -17.95
CA GLY A 196 7.03 -6.36 -19.29
C GLY A 196 6.21 -7.06 -20.36
N LEU A 197 4.95 -7.39 -20.11
CA LEU A 197 3.99 -7.86 -21.12
C LEU A 197 3.49 -6.68 -21.96
N LYS A 198 3.00 -6.95 -23.18
CA LYS A 198 2.35 -5.96 -24.03
C LYS A 198 0.83 -6.09 -23.90
N VAL A 199 0.20 -5.20 -23.12
CA VAL A 199 -1.27 -5.16 -23.05
C VAL A 199 -1.82 -4.53 -24.32
N VAL A 200 -2.57 -5.31 -25.11
CA VAL A 200 -3.14 -4.89 -26.39
C VAL A 200 -4.62 -4.53 -26.30
N GLY A 201 -5.23 -4.74 -25.15
CA GLY A 201 -6.59 -4.36 -24.83
C GLY A 201 -6.94 -4.75 -23.41
N THR A 202 -7.95 -4.10 -22.87
CA THR A 202 -8.44 -4.37 -21.51
C THR A 202 -9.92 -4.73 -21.53
N PHE A 203 -10.37 -5.40 -20.47
CA PHE A 203 -11.77 -5.73 -20.24
C PHE A 203 -12.10 -5.58 -18.74
N ARG A 204 -13.38 -5.46 -18.42
CA ARG A 204 -13.91 -5.40 -17.06
C ARG A 204 -14.73 -6.63 -16.74
N ALA A 205 -15.25 -6.71 -15.50
CA ALA A 205 -16.16 -7.79 -15.08
C ALA A 205 -17.39 -7.87 -16.02
N SER A 206 -17.94 -9.08 -16.16
CA SER A 206 -19.02 -9.37 -17.11
C SER A 206 -20.34 -8.63 -16.86
N ASP A 207 -20.56 -8.15 -15.63
CA ASP A 207 -21.74 -7.37 -15.22
C ASP A 207 -21.62 -5.88 -15.59
N THR A 208 -20.41 -5.40 -15.88
CA THR A 208 -20.12 -4.01 -16.23
C THR A 208 -19.62 -3.81 -17.67
N ILE A 209 -19.36 -4.90 -18.40
CA ILE A 209 -18.79 -4.83 -19.75
C ILE A 209 -19.90 -4.74 -20.83
N GLY A 210 -19.78 -3.76 -21.73
CA GLY A 210 -20.65 -3.64 -22.88
C GLY A 210 -20.23 -4.57 -24.04
N VAL A 211 -21.19 -4.98 -24.88
CA VAL A 211 -20.92 -5.85 -26.06
C VAL A 211 -19.82 -5.26 -26.95
N ARG A 212 -19.85 -3.96 -27.18
CA ARG A 212 -18.85 -3.25 -28.00
C ARG A 212 -17.43 -3.36 -27.40
N GLU A 213 -17.30 -3.25 -26.10
CA GLU A 213 -16.00 -3.36 -25.39
C GLU A 213 -15.42 -4.77 -25.53
N ILE A 214 -16.27 -5.81 -25.49
CA ILE A 214 -15.85 -7.20 -25.76
C ILE A 214 -15.37 -7.34 -27.21
N ASP A 215 -16.12 -6.82 -28.17
CA ASP A 215 -15.76 -6.93 -29.58
C ASP A 215 -14.46 -6.19 -29.91
N ASP A 216 -14.24 -5.02 -29.32
CA ASP A 216 -12.98 -4.27 -29.49
C ASP A 216 -11.79 -5.00 -28.86
N ALA A 217 -11.98 -5.59 -27.68
CA ALA A 217 -10.96 -6.43 -27.05
C ALA A 217 -10.61 -7.66 -27.90
N VAL A 218 -11.62 -8.34 -28.47
CA VAL A 218 -11.42 -9.49 -29.37
C VAL A 218 -10.65 -9.08 -30.62
N LYS A 219 -11.08 -8.02 -31.31
CA LYS A 219 -10.39 -7.53 -32.52
C LYS A 219 -8.92 -7.16 -32.26
N GLY A 220 -8.69 -6.47 -31.13
CA GLY A 220 -7.33 -6.13 -30.69
C GLY A 220 -6.50 -7.38 -30.41
N GLY A 221 -7.09 -8.36 -29.73
CA GLY A 221 -6.45 -9.64 -29.42
C GLY A 221 -6.12 -10.46 -30.68
N GLU A 222 -7.05 -10.58 -31.63
CA GLU A 222 -6.84 -11.28 -32.92
C GLU A 222 -5.72 -10.63 -33.74
N SER A 223 -5.79 -9.31 -33.91
CA SER A 223 -4.79 -8.54 -34.64
C SER A 223 -3.38 -8.66 -34.08
N ALA A 224 -3.26 -8.80 -32.76
CA ALA A 224 -1.97 -8.96 -32.08
C ALA A 224 -1.54 -10.44 -31.94
N GLY A 225 -2.35 -11.40 -32.31
CA GLY A 225 -2.07 -12.83 -32.11
C GLY A 225 -2.02 -13.22 -30.62
N THR A 226 -2.88 -12.63 -29.81
CA THR A 226 -2.93 -12.87 -28.36
C THR A 226 -3.26 -14.34 -28.06
N ARG A 227 -2.51 -14.94 -27.16
CA ARG A 227 -2.69 -16.33 -26.68
C ARG A 227 -2.85 -16.41 -25.15
N LEU A 228 -2.79 -15.28 -24.48
CA LEU A 228 -2.91 -15.19 -23.02
C LEU A 228 -3.92 -14.10 -22.64
N ILE A 229 -4.81 -14.45 -21.74
CA ILE A 229 -5.79 -13.54 -21.14
C ILE A 229 -5.58 -13.53 -19.65
N ILE A 230 -5.42 -12.34 -19.08
CA ILE A 230 -5.19 -12.14 -17.65
C ILE A 230 -6.47 -11.60 -17.03
N GLY A 231 -7.17 -12.44 -16.29
CA GLY A 231 -8.33 -12.05 -15.48
C GLY A 231 -7.95 -11.59 -14.09
N ASN A 232 -8.91 -11.05 -13.36
CA ASN A 232 -8.77 -10.57 -11.99
C ASN A 232 -9.69 -11.39 -11.06
N VAL A 233 -9.12 -12.05 -10.04
CA VAL A 233 -9.86 -12.95 -9.13
C VAL A 233 -11.09 -12.29 -8.51
N PRO A 234 -11.02 -11.06 -7.95
CA PRO A 234 -12.19 -10.40 -7.39
C PRO A 234 -13.33 -10.12 -8.37
N GLU A 235 -13.05 -10.07 -9.66
CA GLU A 235 -14.06 -9.86 -10.73
C GLU A 235 -14.66 -11.17 -11.24
N GLY A 236 -14.15 -12.32 -10.79
CA GLY A 236 -14.51 -13.63 -11.32
C GLY A 236 -13.91 -13.87 -12.71
N ARG A 237 -14.08 -15.09 -13.22
CA ARG A 237 -13.41 -15.50 -14.47
C ARG A 237 -14.29 -15.49 -15.71
N ARG A 238 -15.60 -15.20 -15.55
CA ARG A 238 -16.57 -15.35 -16.65
C ARG A 238 -16.21 -14.55 -17.92
N ALA A 239 -15.85 -13.27 -17.77
CA ALA A 239 -15.44 -12.44 -18.90
C ALA A 239 -14.12 -12.93 -19.54
N ALA A 240 -13.14 -13.28 -18.69
CA ALA A 240 -11.86 -13.80 -19.16
C ALA A 240 -12.01 -15.13 -19.90
N ASP A 241 -12.85 -16.05 -19.40
CA ASP A 241 -13.12 -17.35 -20.05
C ASP A 241 -13.81 -17.15 -21.40
N ALA A 242 -14.82 -16.30 -21.48
CA ALA A 242 -15.51 -16.00 -22.76
C ALA A 242 -14.56 -15.42 -23.84
N LEU A 243 -13.63 -14.55 -23.44
CA LEU A 243 -12.58 -14.03 -24.33
C LEU A 243 -11.58 -15.13 -24.69
N GLY A 244 -11.24 -16.01 -23.73
CA GLY A 244 -10.36 -17.15 -23.95
C GLY A 244 -10.89 -18.12 -25.00
N GLU A 245 -12.17 -18.46 -24.93
CA GLU A 245 -12.85 -19.30 -25.92
C GLU A 245 -12.83 -18.66 -27.29
N ARG A 246 -13.21 -17.38 -27.43
CA ARG A 246 -13.25 -16.66 -28.71
C ARG A 246 -11.88 -16.56 -29.40
N LEU A 247 -10.81 -16.37 -28.61
CA LEU A 247 -9.44 -16.20 -29.13
C LEU A 247 -8.61 -17.46 -29.13
N SER A 248 -9.16 -18.59 -28.68
CA SER A 248 -8.40 -19.81 -28.40
C SER A 248 -7.15 -19.52 -27.55
N ALA A 249 -7.32 -18.71 -26.53
CA ALA A 249 -6.27 -18.21 -25.65
C ALA A 249 -6.37 -18.82 -24.25
N LYS A 250 -5.23 -19.02 -23.58
CA LYS A 250 -5.15 -19.54 -22.21
C LYS A 250 -5.50 -18.44 -21.21
N VAL A 251 -6.42 -18.73 -20.30
CA VAL A 251 -6.84 -17.79 -19.24
C VAL A 251 -6.05 -18.01 -17.97
N ILE A 252 -5.53 -16.94 -17.41
CA ILE A 252 -4.78 -16.89 -16.16
C ILE A 252 -5.46 -15.89 -15.26
N MET A 253 -5.70 -16.26 -14.00
CA MET A 253 -6.32 -15.37 -13.01
C MET A 253 -5.25 -14.85 -12.06
N PHE A 254 -5.16 -13.52 -11.94
CA PHE A 254 -4.32 -12.82 -10.95
C PHE A 254 -5.15 -12.31 -9.80
N ASP A 255 -4.55 -12.29 -8.62
CA ASP A 255 -5.16 -11.72 -7.43
C ASP A 255 -4.61 -10.31 -7.18
N ASN A 256 -5.45 -9.43 -6.63
CA ASN A 256 -5.09 -8.07 -6.20
C ASN A 256 -4.92 -7.97 -4.68
N PHE A 257 -5.36 -9.00 -3.95
CA PHE A 257 -5.39 -8.98 -2.50
C PHE A 257 -4.70 -10.22 -1.94
N PRO A 258 -3.70 -10.05 -1.06
CA PRO A 258 -3.00 -11.17 -0.45
C PRO A 258 -3.98 -12.16 0.21
N THR A 259 -3.80 -13.43 -0.06
CA THR A 259 -4.56 -14.51 0.56
C THR A 259 -3.91 -14.96 1.86
N LEU A 260 -4.70 -15.58 2.74
CA LEU A 260 -4.21 -16.10 4.01
C LEU A 260 -3.37 -17.35 3.78
N ARG A 261 -2.09 -17.32 4.18
CA ARG A 261 -1.18 -18.47 4.17
C ARG A 261 -0.53 -18.64 5.52
N ASN A 262 -0.65 -19.82 6.10
CA ASN A 262 -0.12 -20.10 7.44
C ASN A 262 -0.52 -19.04 8.49
N GLY A 263 -1.76 -18.56 8.42
CA GLY A 263 -2.30 -17.56 9.34
C GLY A 263 -1.83 -16.12 9.08
N LYS A 264 -1.10 -15.86 7.97
CA LYS A 264 -0.58 -14.53 7.62
C LYS A 264 -1.00 -14.15 6.21
N VAL A 265 -1.13 -12.84 5.99
CA VAL A 265 -1.25 -12.24 4.66
C VAL A 265 0.07 -11.55 4.32
N ALA A 266 0.54 -11.73 3.09
CA ALA A 266 1.78 -11.12 2.63
C ALA A 266 1.66 -10.69 1.17
N PHE A 267 2.01 -9.43 0.91
CA PHE A 267 2.04 -8.86 -0.45
C PHE A 267 2.95 -9.67 -1.38
N ASP A 268 4.14 -10.04 -0.90
CA ASP A 268 5.12 -10.79 -1.67
C ASP A 268 4.58 -12.12 -2.18
N ASP A 269 3.81 -12.82 -1.36
CA ASP A 269 3.25 -14.13 -1.74
C ASP A 269 2.22 -13.98 -2.85
N MET A 270 1.40 -12.93 -2.82
CA MET A 270 0.47 -12.61 -3.89
C MET A 270 1.22 -12.37 -5.22
N VAL A 271 2.25 -11.54 -5.21
CA VAL A 271 3.06 -11.25 -6.41
C VAL A 271 3.72 -12.54 -6.94
N ARG A 272 4.35 -13.34 -6.05
CA ARG A 272 4.99 -14.60 -6.44
C ARG A 272 4.02 -15.59 -7.05
N GLU A 273 2.81 -15.71 -6.50
CA GLU A 273 1.81 -16.64 -7.05
C GLU A 273 1.26 -16.17 -8.41
N ASN A 274 1.02 -14.88 -8.58
CA ASN A 274 0.65 -14.33 -9.87
C ASN A 274 1.72 -14.61 -10.93
N VAL A 275 3.00 -14.35 -10.61
CA VAL A 275 4.13 -14.64 -11.50
C VAL A 275 4.25 -16.14 -11.79
N LYS A 276 4.12 -17.00 -10.77
CA LYS A 276 4.18 -18.46 -10.92
C LYS A 276 3.06 -18.98 -11.81
N ALA A 277 1.83 -18.45 -11.66
CA ALA A 277 0.71 -18.80 -12.52
C ALA A 277 1.00 -18.48 -14.00
N LEU A 278 1.57 -17.29 -14.26
CA LEU A 278 1.94 -16.85 -15.59
C LEU A 278 3.08 -17.71 -16.18
N VAL A 279 4.15 -17.95 -15.41
CA VAL A 279 5.28 -18.81 -15.82
C VAL A 279 4.81 -20.24 -16.12
N LYS A 280 3.91 -20.79 -15.31
CA LYS A 280 3.31 -22.12 -15.55
C LYS A 280 2.51 -22.14 -16.86
N ALA A 281 1.80 -21.07 -17.17
CA ALA A 281 0.99 -20.98 -18.39
C ALA A 281 1.84 -20.81 -19.65
N ALA A 282 3.06 -20.31 -19.54
CA ALA A 282 3.99 -20.14 -20.65
C ALA A 282 4.67 -21.45 -21.07
N ARG A 283 4.67 -22.45 -20.21
CA ARG A 283 5.23 -23.78 -20.53
C ARG A 283 4.24 -24.53 -21.43
N PRO A 284 4.75 -25.25 -22.45
CA PRO A 284 3.93 -26.04 -23.35
C PRO A 284 3.14 -27.14 -22.63
#